data_732f0823cdb07736d9674b911c84aee5
#
_entry.id   732f0823cdb07736d9674b911c84aee5
#
_cell.length_a   1.000
_cell.length_b   1.000
_cell.length_c   1.000
_cell.angle_alpha   90.00
_cell.angle_beta   90.00
_cell.angle_gamma   90.00
#
_symmetry.space_group_name_H-M   'P 1'
#
loop_
_entity.id
_entity.type
_entity.pdbx_description
1 polymer ?
#
loop_
_entity_poly.entity_id
_entity_poly.type
_entity_poly.pdbx_seq_one_letter_code
_entity_poly.pdbx_strand_id
1 'polypeptide(L)'
;MCIRDRPDEKSAFAAQVKRHGASTTLLVDTFDITRGVENAVAVAGTELGGVRIDSGDLGALTRRVRKQLDGLGATNTKIVVSSDLDEFAIAGLRGDPVDVFGVGTSVVTGSGSPTASLVYKLVEVEGKPVSKR
;
A
#
# COMPACT_ATOMS: atom_id res chain seq x y z
N MET A 1 6.68 9.57 -6.43
CA MET A 1 6.54 8.94 -7.75
C MET A 1 5.14 8.35 -7.82
N CYS A 2 4.37 8.65 -8.85
CA CYS A 2 3.03 8.11 -9.02
C CYS A 2 3.10 6.84 -9.90
N ILE A 3 2.46 5.75 -9.47
CA ILE A 3 2.38 4.51 -10.27
C ILE A 3 1.68 4.78 -11.60
N ARG A 4 0.76 5.75 -11.62
CA ARG A 4 -0.08 6.09 -12.76
C ARG A 4 0.62 6.84 -13.90
N ASP A 5 1.83 7.35 -13.67
CA ASP A 5 2.65 8.02 -14.69
C ASP A 5 3.62 7.05 -15.40
N ARG A 6 3.50 5.75 -15.13
CA ARG A 6 4.29 4.68 -15.72
C ARG A 6 3.43 3.77 -16.61
N PRO A 7 4.05 3.06 -17.57
CA PRO A 7 3.32 2.15 -18.45
C PRO A 7 2.53 1.06 -17.71
N ASP A 8 3.08 0.58 -16.60
CA ASP A 8 2.50 -0.46 -15.75
C ASP A 8 3.05 -0.37 -14.32
N GLU A 9 2.39 -1.07 -13.39
CA GLU A 9 2.74 -1.11 -11.98
C GLU A 9 4.14 -1.69 -11.73
N LYS A 10 4.50 -2.75 -12.45
CA LYS A 10 5.81 -3.41 -12.30
C LYS A 10 6.96 -2.48 -12.67
N SER A 11 6.80 -1.71 -13.75
CA SER A 11 7.75 -0.67 -14.16
C SER A 11 7.91 0.44 -13.11
N ALA A 12 6.81 0.81 -12.44
CA ALA A 12 6.84 1.78 -11.36
C ALA A 12 7.59 1.24 -10.14
N PHE A 13 7.35 -0.01 -9.75
CA PHE A 13 8.06 -0.67 -8.66
C PHE A 13 9.56 -0.81 -8.97
N ALA A 14 9.91 -1.22 -10.20
CA ALA A 14 11.30 -1.32 -10.64
C ALA A 14 12.04 0.02 -10.52
N ALA A 15 11.41 1.12 -10.93
CA ALA A 15 11.98 2.45 -10.80
C ALA A 15 12.17 2.87 -9.34
N GLN A 16 11.25 2.53 -8.45
CA GLN A 16 11.36 2.81 -7.02
C GLN A 16 12.47 1.99 -6.36
N VAL A 17 12.51 0.68 -6.63
CA VAL A 17 13.56 -0.21 -6.12
C VAL A 17 14.95 0.20 -6.64
N LYS A 18 15.06 0.57 -7.90
CA LYS A 18 16.33 1.10 -8.47
C LYS A 18 16.82 2.34 -7.72
N ARG A 19 15.92 3.22 -7.26
CA ARG A 19 16.28 4.46 -6.57
C ARG A 19 16.54 4.27 -5.08
N HIS A 20 15.77 3.43 -4.40
CA HIS A 20 15.73 3.33 -2.93
C HIS A 20 16.24 1.99 -2.38
N GLY A 21 16.54 1.04 -3.26
CA GLY A 21 16.91 -0.33 -2.87
C GLY A 21 15.71 -1.22 -2.56
N ALA A 22 15.98 -2.50 -2.34
CA ALA A 22 14.95 -3.50 -2.02
C ALA A 22 14.26 -3.25 -0.67
N SER A 23 14.93 -2.57 0.27
CA SER A 23 14.37 -2.21 1.59
C SER A 23 13.25 -1.16 1.55
N THR A 24 12.85 -0.69 0.35
CA THR A 24 11.75 0.26 0.16
C THR A 24 10.39 -0.37 0.49
N THR A 25 9.37 0.48 0.67
CA THR A 25 7.96 0.05 0.80
C THR A 25 7.21 0.35 -0.49
N LEU A 26 6.51 -0.64 -1.04
CA LEU A 26 5.74 -0.54 -2.29
C LEU A 26 4.24 -0.53 -2.00
N LEU A 27 3.50 0.41 -2.63
CA LEU A 27 2.04 0.49 -2.54
C LEU A 27 1.42 -0.54 -3.49
N VAL A 28 0.75 -1.56 -2.94
CA VAL A 28 0.31 -2.73 -3.72
C VAL A 28 -1.19 -2.76 -4.04
N ASP A 29 -1.95 -1.80 -3.55
CA ASP A 29 -3.41 -1.74 -3.72
C ASP A 29 -3.88 -0.69 -4.75
N THR A 30 -3.00 -0.25 -5.65
CA THR A 30 -3.39 0.69 -6.71
C THR A 30 -4.35 0.07 -7.71
N PHE A 31 -4.17 -1.19 -8.03
CA PHE A 31 -5.03 -1.97 -8.92
C PHE A 31 -5.50 -3.26 -8.22
N ASP A 32 -5.07 -4.43 -8.68
CA ASP A 32 -5.33 -5.69 -8.00
C ASP A 32 -4.24 -5.99 -6.96
N ILE A 33 -4.63 -6.11 -5.71
CA ILE A 33 -3.67 -6.26 -4.59
C ILE A 33 -2.87 -7.57 -4.68
N THR A 34 -3.47 -8.66 -5.16
CA THR A 34 -2.78 -9.94 -5.30
C THR A 34 -1.66 -9.85 -6.31
N ARG A 35 -1.96 -9.27 -7.48
CA ARG A 35 -0.96 -9.01 -8.52
C ARG A 35 0.06 -7.95 -8.07
N GLY A 36 -0.37 -6.95 -7.30
CA GLY A 36 0.51 -5.94 -6.73
C GLY A 36 1.59 -6.56 -5.84
N VAL A 37 1.21 -7.47 -4.95
CA VAL A 37 2.16 -8.21 -4.10
C VAL A 37 3.10 -9.09 -4.92
N GLU A 38 2.58 -9.83 -5.92
CA GLU A 38 3.41 -10.63 -6.83
C GLU A 38 4.42 -9.76 -7.59
N ASN A 39 3.99 -8.65 -8.15
CA ASN A 39 4.85 -7.70 -8.86
C ASN A 39 5.92 -7.12 -7.92
N ALA A 40 5.55 -6.79 -6.70
CA ALA A 40 6.46 -6.21 -5.72
C ALA A 40 7.60 -7.19 -5.35
N VAL A 41 7.25 -8.44 -5.04
CA VAL A 41 8.24 -9.48 -4.74
C VAL A 41 9.06 -9.87 -5.98
N ALA A 42 8.43 -9.94 -7.17
CA ALA A 42 9.15 -10.23 -8.42
C ALA A 42 10.21 -9.18 -8.77
N VAL A 43 10.00 -7.92 -8.37
CA VAL A 43 10.93 -6.82 -8.66
C VAL A 43 11.99 -6.65 -7.57
N ALA A 44 11.61 -6.71 -6.31
CA ALA A 44 12.49 -6.43 -5.18
C ALA A 44 13.14 -7.68 -4.57
N GLY A 45 12.62 -8.87 -4.90
CA GLY A 45 13.03 -10.13 -4.26
C GLY A 45 12.38 -10.31 -2.88
N THR A 46 12.80 -11.39 -2.19
CA THR A 46 12.33 -11.74 -0.84
C THR A 46 12.82 -10.79 0.24
N GLU A 47 13.79 -9.92 -0.07
CA GLU A 47 14.34 -8.88 0.81
C GLU A 47 13.56 -7.56 0.72
N LEU A 48 12.37 -7.56 0.11
CA LEU A 48 11.49 -6.39 0.05
C LEU A 48 11.21 -5.88 1.48
N GLY A 49 11.48 -4.60 1.71
CA GLY A 49 11.33 -3.97 3.03
C GLY A 49 9.88 -3.94 3.52
N GLY A 50 8.94 -3.61 2.62
CA GLY A 50 7.53 -3.59 3.00
C GLY A 50 6.57 -3.46 1.83
N VAL A 51 5.31 -3.80 2.08
CA VAL A 51 4.17 -3.49 1.23
C VAL A 51 3.21 -2.58 1.98
N ARG A 52 2.60 -1.62 1.26
CA ARG A 52 1.63 -0.69 1.84
C ARG A 52 0.24 -0.97 1.28
N ILE A 53 -0.76 -0.96 2.17
CA ILE A 53 -2.19 -1.09 1.86
C ILE A 53 -2.87 0.18 2.39
N ASP A 54 -3.60 0.87 1.52
CA ASP A 54 -4.15 2.21 1.79
C ASP A 54 -5.69 2.24 1.71
N SER A 55 -6.35 1.11 1.44
CA SER A 55 -7.79 1.09 1.22
C SER A 55 -8.41 -0.29 1.39
N GLY A 56 -9.74 -0.33 1.54
CA GLY A 56 -10.52 -1.55 1.69
C GLY A 56 -10.60 -2.05 3.13
N ASP A 57 -11.02 -3.32 3.31
CA ASP A 57 -11.02 -3.98 4.61
C ASP A 57 -9.58 -4.35 5.00
N LEU A 58 -8.93 -3.47 5.75
CA LEU A 58 -7.53 -3.59 6.13
C LEU A 58 -7.26 -4.88 6.91
N GLY A 59 -8.15 -5.29 7.80
CA GLY A 59 -7.98 -6.52 8.58
C GLY A 59 -7.98 -7.78 7.69
N ALA A 60 -8.98 -7.91 6.82
CA ALA A 60 -9.04 -9.04 5.89
C ALA A 60 -7.88 -9.02 4.87
N LEU A 61 -7.53 -7.83 4.37
CA LEU A 61 -6.48 -7.68 3.38
C LEU A 61 -5.10 -7.98 3.94
N THR A 62 -4.77 -7.52 5.14
CA THR A 62 -3.46 -7.77 5.76
C THR A 62 -3.23 -9.24 6.03
N ARG A 63 -4.24 -9.98 6.52
CA ARG A 63 -4.17 -11.44 6.69
C ARG A 63 -3.92 -12.16 5.36
N ARG A 64 -4.61 -11.76 4.28
CA ARG A 64 -4.43 -12.33 2.94
C ARG A 64 -3.05 -12.04 2.39
N VAL A 65 -2.59 -10.78 2.49
CA VAL A 65 -1.29 -10.34 2.01
C VAL A 65 -0.15 -11.02 2.79
N ARG A 66 -0.27 -11.18 4.12
CA ARG A 66 0.73 -11.89 4.91
C ARG A 66 0.90 -13.33 4.43
N LYS A 67 -0.24 -14.03 4.26
CA LYS A 67 -0.21 -15.42 3.76
C LYS A 67 0.43 -15.51 2.35
N GLN A 68 0.17 -14.53 1.48
CA GLN A 68 0.74 -14.48 0.14
C GLN A 68 2.24 -14.22 0.18
N LEU A 69 2.70 -13.25 0.96
CA LEU A 69 4.12 -12.94 1.15
C LEU A 69 4.90 -14.14 1.70
N ASP A 70 4.34 -14.84 2.68
CA ASP A 70 4.93 -16.06 3.25
C ASP A 70 5.06 -17.16 2.19
N GLY A 71 4.01 -17.35 1.38
CA GLY A 71 4.02 -18.30 0.26
C GLY A 71 5.05 -17.96 -0.84
N LEU A 72 5.40 -16.69 -0.99
CA LEU A 72 6.42 -16.21 -1.92
C LEU A 72 7.84 -16.18 -1.30
N GLY A 73 7.99 -16.61 -0.05
CA GLY A 73 9.26 -16.60 0.67
C GLY A 73 9.67 -15.24 1.25
N ALA A 74 8.82 -14.21 1.13
CA ALA A 74 9.07 -12.85 1.62
C ALA A 74 8.58 -12.69 3.08
N THR A 75 9.01 -13.60 3.96
CA THR A 75 8.52 -13.72 5.34
C THR A 75 8.88 -12.53 6.23
N ASN A 76 9.96 -11.82 5.90
CA ASN A 76 10.43 -10.65 6.65
C ASN A 76 9.85 -9.32 6.12
N THR A 77 9.13 -9.35 4.99
CA THR A 77 8.51 -8.15 4.42
C THR A 77 7.44 -7.61 5.34
N LYS A 78 7.55 -6.34 5.71
CA LYS A 78 6.62 -5.65 6.61
C LYS A 78 5.32 -5.28 5.91
N ILE A 79 4.21 -5.30 6.65
CA ILE A 79 2.92 -4.80 6.19
C ILE A 79 2.66 -3.45 6.82
N VAL A 80 2.58 -2.44 5.98
CA VAL A 80 2.27 -1.05 6.34
C VAL A 80 0.83 -0.79 5.96
N VAL A 81 0.01 -0.34 6.89
CA VAL A 81 -1.35 0.12 6.61
C VAL A 81 -1.46 1.61 6.78
N SER A 82 -2.22 2.23 5.91
CA SER A 82 -2.59 3.64 5.98
C SER A 82 -4.05 3.75 5.53
N SER A 83 -4.56 4.89 5.39
CA SER A 83 -5.92 5.30 5.12
C SER A 83 -6.30 6.36 6.17
N ASP A 84 -7.56 6.65 6.36
CA ASP A 84 -8.03 7.57 7.42
C ASP A 84 -8.02 6.87 8.80
N LEU A 85 -6.80 6.52 9.27
CA LEU A 85 -6.62 5.83 10.54
C LEU A 85 -6.71 6.80 11.72
N ASP A 86 -7.39 6.34 12.76
CA ASP A 86 -7.44 6.93 14.08
C ASP A 86 -7.12 5.89 15.17
N GLU A 87 -7.18 6.26 16.43
CA GLU A 87 -6.91 5.38 17.56
C GLU A 87 -7.85 4.16 17.63
N PHE A 88 -9.09 4.33 17.19
CA PHE A 88 -10.09 3.25 17.21
C PHE A 88 -9.85 2.25 16.08
N ALA A 89 -9.57 2.73 14.89
CA ALA A 89 -9.21 1.89 13.75
C ALA A 89 -7.93 1.09 14.02
N ILE A 90 -6.92 1.71 14.62
CA ILE A 90 -5.67 1.04 15.03
C ILE A 90 -5.94 0.00 16.11
N ALA A 91 -6.75 0.31 17.11
CA ALA A 91 -7.14 -0.64 18.14
C ALA A 91 -7.87 -1.87 17.56
N GLY A 92 -8.72 -1.65 16.54
CA GLY A 92 -9.43 -2.71 15.83
C GLY A 92 -8.50 -3.65 15.04
N LEU A 93 -7.34 -3.17 14.60
CA LEU A 93 -6.36 -3.94 13.84
C LEU A 93 -5.30 -4.64 14.72
N ARG A 94 -5.43 -4.57 16.06
CA ARG A 94 -4.42 -5.08 17.01
C ARG A 94 -4.10 -6.57 16.87
N GLY A 95 -5.06 -7.37 16.39
CA GLY A 95 -4.89 -8.81 16.16
C GLY A 95 -4.45 -9.19 14.74
N ASP A 96 -4.30 -8.22 13.87
CA ASP A 96 -3.96 -8.42 12.47
C ASP A 96 -2.44 -8.28 12.22
N PRO A 97 -1.90 -8.91 11.18
CA PRO A 97 -0.46 -8.88 10.86
C PRO A 97 -0.05 -7.52 10.26
N VAL A 98 -0.10 -6.49 11.07
CA VAL A 98 0.30 -5.11 10.72
C VAL A 98 1.56 -4.76 11.49
N ASP A 99 2.60 -4.35 10.77
CA ASP A 99 3.88 -3.94 11.36
C ASP A 99 3.97 -2.43 11.59
N VAL A 100 3.32 -1.64 10.71
CA VAL A 100 3.43 -0.17 10.73
C VAL A 100 2.09 0.47 10.39
N PHE A 101 1.72 1.49 11.15
CA PHE A 101 0.54 2.32 10.91
C PHE A 101 0.96 3.69 10.41
N GLY A 102 0.43 4.09 9.25
CA GLY A 102 0.59 5.44 8.70
C GLY A 102 -0.63 6.30 9.07
N VAL A 103 -0.46 7.19 10.02
CA VAL A 103 -1.53 8.11 10.48
C VAL A 103 -1.19 9.53 10.03
N GLY A 104 -2.12 10.18 9.37
CA GLY A 104 -1.95 11.54 8.85
C GLY A 104 -2.96 12.52 9.45
N THR A 105 -4.12 12.62 8.82
CA THR A 105 -5.15 13.62 9.14
C THR A 105 -5.51 13.65 10.62
N SER A 106 -5.79 12.50 11.24
CA SER A 106 -6.21 12.42 12.64
C SER A 106 -5.17 12.92 13.64
N VAL A 107 -3.86 12.82 13.31
CA VAL A 107 -2.79 13.38 14.14
C VAL A 107 -2.78 14.91 14.07
N VAL A 108 -3.08 15.47 12.90
CA VAL A 108 -3.04 16.94 12.70
C VAL A 108 -4.30 17.62 13.20
N THR A 109 -5.45 16.99 12.99
CA THR A 109 -6.77 17.61 13.25
C THR A 109 -7.38 17.22 14.59
N GLY A 110 -6.90 16.16 15.22
CA GLY A 110 -7.52 15.58 16.42
C GLY A 110 -8.78 14.78 16.08
N SER A 111 -9.55 14.45 17.13
CA SER A 111 -10.78 13.68 17.01
C SER A 111 -11.93 14.49 16.38
N GLY A 112 -12.92 13.79 15.84
CA GLY A 112 -14.08 14.36 15.17
C GLY A 112 -13.96 14.28 13.64
N SER A 113 -14.73 15.11 12.93
CA SER A 113 -14.78 15.13 11.46
C SER A 113 -14.41 16.51 10.89
N PRO A 114 -13.20 17.01 11.15
CA PRO A 114 -12.80 18.37 10.74
C PRO A 114 -12.43 18.48 9.26
N THR A 115 -12.50 17.39 8.50
CA THR A 115 -12.15 17.36 7.08
C THR A 115 -13.32 16.87 6.22
N ALA A 116 -13.37 17.30 4.97
CA ALA A 116 -14.35 16.84 3.99
C ALA A 116 -13.99 15.46 3.38
N SER A 117 -12.88 14.85 3.77
CA SER A 117 -12.37 13.57 3.25
C SER A 117 -12.29 13.51 1.73
N LEU A 118 -12.00 14.64 1.10
CA LEU A 118 -11.85 14.74 -0.35
C LEU A 118 -10.41 14.50 -0.77
N VAL A 119 -10.24 13.80 -1.89
CA VAL A 119 -8.95 13.58 -2.51
C VAL A 119 -9.02 13.77 -4.01
N TYR A 120 -8.02 14.43 -4.57
CA TYR A 120 -7.86 14.55 -6.02
C TYR A 120 -7.19 13.28 -6.56
N LYS A 121 -7.78 12.68 -7.58
CA LYS A 121 -7.23 11.49 -8.26
C LYS A 121 -7.15 11.72 -9.76
N LEU A 122 -5.97 11.49 -10.33
CA LEU A 122 -5.78 11.45 -11.76
C LEU A 122 -6.53 10.23 -12.33
N VAL A 123 -7.42 10.46 -13.29
CA VAL A 123 -8.27 9.42 -13.87
C VAL A 123 -7.95 9.13 -15.33
N GLU A 124 -7.30 10.04 -16.02
CA GLU A 124 -6.93 9.90 -17.42
C GLU A 124 -5.65 10.67 -17.75
N VAL A 125 -4.82 10.12 -18.62
CA VAL A 125 -3.63 10.76 -19.22
C VAL A 125 -3.65 10.49 -20.71
N GLU A 126 -3.64 11.55 -21.53
CA GLU A 126 -3.63 11.45 -23.01
C GLU A 126 -4.70 10.50 -23.56
N GLY A 127 -5.94 10.57 -23.05
CA GLY A 127 -7.05 9.72 -23.45
C GLY A 127 -7.00 8.28 -22.90
N LYS A 128 -6.03 7.95 -22.08
CA LYS A 128 -5.90 6.61 -21.47
C LYS A 128 -6.35 6.66 -20.02
N PRO A 129 -7.33 5.83 -19.61
CA PRO A 129 -7.77 5.78 -18.23
C PRO A 129 -6.69 5.23 -17.31
N VAL A 130 -6.46 5.89 -16.17
CA VAL A 130 -5.45 5.55 -15.16
C VAL A 130 -6.04 5.49 -13.74
N SER A 131 -7.34 5.35 -13.63
CA SER A 131 -8.03 5.33 -12.34
C SER A 131 -7.69 4.08 -11.51
N LYS A 132 -7.66 4.25 -10.20
CA LYS A 132 -7.66 3.14 -9.23
C LYS A 132 -9.01 2.39 -9.38
N ARG A 133 -8.99 1.09 -9.46
CA ARG A 133 -10.19 0.22 -9.49
C ARG A 133 -10.50 -0.31 -8.11
#